data_d1e3553ad11be7336359bd9498228d7e
#
_entry.id   d1e3553ad11be7336359bd9498228d7e
#
_cell.length_a   1.000
_cell.length_b   1.000
_cell.length_c   1.000
_cell.angle_alpha   90.00
_cell.angle_beta   90.00
_cell.angle_gamma   90.00
#
_symmetry.space_group_name_H-M   'P 1'
#
loop_
_entity.id
_entity.type
_entity.pdbx_description
1 polymer ?
#
loop_
_entity_poly.entity_id
_entity_poly.type
_entity_poly.pdbx_seq_one_letter_code
_entity_poly.pdbx_strand_id
1 'polypeptide(L)'
;LRLLYARVGTPYCINHPENALAAQTVSQMVDAVLAMPADTKLMILAPVVANRKGEHSDLFESMQAQGFVRFRIQSGTHAAKIYEIDDLPKLKKTEKHTIDVVIDRVKVNDEIKQRLAESFETALRLADGRAVVLEMDGGAEHVYSNKFACNECGYSLQELEPRLFSFNNPMGACPECDGLGHIEFFDPKRIVAFPNLSLASGAVKGWDRRNQFYFQMLSNLAAYYEFDIDAPFEQLPEA
;
A
#
# COMPACT_ATOMS: atom_id res chain seq x y z
N LEU A 1 3.93 20.32 -18.72
CA LEU A 1 3.84 20.16 -17.27
C LEU A 1 4.20 18.73 -16.84
N ARG A 2 3.63 17.64 -17.42
CA ARG A 2 3.91 16.24 -17.03
C ARG A 2 5.39 15.90 -16.99
N LEU A 3 6.14 16.25 -18.05
CA LEU A 3 7.60 16.04 -18.11
C LEU A 3 8.35 16.86 -17.06
N LEU A 4 7.92 18.10 -16.81
CA LEU A 4 8.53 18.97 -15.82
C LEU A 4 8.40 18.36 -14.42
N TYR A 5 7.18 18.01 -14.01
CA TYR A 5 6.95 17.43 -12.68
C TYR A 5 7.63 16.07 -12.51
N ALA A 6 7.66 15.24 -13.55
CA ALA A 6 8.34 13.95 -13.49
C ALA A 6 9.87 14.05 -13.38
N ARG A 7 10.47 15.15 -13.89
CA ARG A 7 11.93 15.30 -13.95
C ARG A 7 12.50 16.19 -12.86
N VAL A 8 11.75 17.20 -12.41
CA VAL A 8 12.23 18.25 -11.50
C VAL A 8 11.32 18.40 -10.28
N GLY A 9 10.14 17.78 -10.28
CA GLY A 9 9.22 17.83 -9.15
C GLY A 9 9.77 17.09 -7.94
N THR A 10 9.59 17.66 -6.76
CA THR A 10 9.85 16.99 -5.48
C THR A 10 8.54 16.41 -4.97
N PRO A 11 8.42 15.08 -4.86
CA PRO A 11 7.23 14.46 -4.31
C PRO A 11 7.18 14.60 -2.79
N TYR A 12 5.98 14.74 -2.26
CA TYR A 12 5.73 14.80 -0.83
C TYR A 12 4.82 13.65 -0.40
N CYS A 13 4.90 13.26 0.86
CA CYS A 13 4.04 12.24 1.42
C CYS A 13 2.59 12.73 1.50
N ILE A 14 1.63 11.89 1.10
CA ILE A 14 0.20 12.23 1.17
C ILE A 14 -0.28 12.36 2.62
N ASN A 15 0.28 11.53 3.52
CA ASN A 15 -0.09 11.50 4.93
C ASN A 15 0.71 12.51 5.77
N HIS A 16 1.90 12.91 5.30
CA HIS A 16 2.81 13.85 5.96
C HIS A 16 3.30 14.87 4.91
N PRO A 17 2.49 15.89 4.60
CA PRO A 17 2.78 16.85 3.51
C PRO A 17 4.06 17.66 3.69
N GLU A 18 4.59 17.74 4.90
CA GLU A 18 5.87 18.35 5.24
C GLU A 18 7.08 17.49 4.84
N ASN A 19 6.89 16.18 4.67
CA ASN A 19 7.96 15.24 4.38
C ASN A 19 8.16 15.06 2.87
N ALA A 20 9.21 15.63 2.34
CA ALA A 20 9.67 15.37 0.99
C ALA A 20 10.12 13.91 0.85
N LEU A 21 9.66 13.24 -0.19
CA LEU A 21 10.10 11.88 -0.51
C LEU A 21 11.38 11.95 -1.33
N ALA A 22 12.42 11.25 -0.90
CA ALA A 22 13.69 11.17 -1.60
C ALA A 22 14.08 9.72 -1.87
N ALA A 23 14.50 9.44 -3.09
CA ALA A 23 15.16 8.19 -3.44
C ALA A 23 16.68 8.39 -3.29
N GLN A 24 17.32 7.49 -2.57
CA GLN A 24 18.76 7.53 -2.34
C GLN A 24 19.46 6.47 -3.20
N THR A 25 20.61 6.78 -3.74
CA THR A 25 21.49 5.78 -4.34
C THR A 25 22.23 4.99 -3.25
N VAL A 26 22.66 3.77 -3.55
CA VAL A 26 23.47 2.96 -2.62
C VAL A 26 24.72 3.72 -2.19
N SER A 27 25.36 4.47 -3.08
CA SER A 27 26.53 5.29 -2.73
C SER A 27 26.20 6.36 -1.69
N GLN A 28 25.06 7.05 -1.82
CA GLN A 28 24.61 8.03 -0.83
C GLN A 28 24.30 7.41 0.53
N MET A 29 23.70 6.20 0.54
CA MET A 29 23.44 5.46 1.78
C MET A 29 24.74 5.07 2.46
N VAL A 30 25.70 4.56 1.71
CA VAL A 30 27.04 4.21 2.20
C VAL A 30 27.77 5.44 2.76
N ASP A 31 27.79 6.54 2.03
CA ASP A 31 28.44 7.77 2.46
C ASP A 31 27.80 8.35 3.75
N ALA A 32 26.47 8.26 3.87
CA ALA A 32 25.75 8.66 5.07
C ALA A 32 26.12 7.81 6.29
N VAL A 33 26.30 6.49 6.12
CA VAL A 33 26.74 5.59 7.21
C VAL A 33 28.19 5.81 7.57
N LEU A 34 29.07 6.03 6.60
CA LEU A 34 30.49 6.31 6.84
C LEU A 34 30.72 7.67 7.53
N ALA A 35 29.76 8.60 7.41
CA ALA A 35 29.80 9.87 8.15
C ALA A 35 29.43 9.74 9.64
N MET A 36 28.95 8.57 10.09
CA MET A 36 28.69 8.31 11.51
C MET A 36 30.03 8.20 12.30
N PRO A 37 29.99 8.36 13.64
CA PRO A 37 31.20 8.25 14.45
C PRO A 37 31.96 6.93 14.22
N ALA A 38 33.27 7.00 14.10
CA ALA A 38 34.09 5.81 13.97
C ALA A 38 33.83 4.83 15.13
N ASP A 39 33.98 3.54 14.85
CA ASP A 39 33.75 2.46 15.80
C ASP A 39 32.26 2.24 16.20
N THR A 40 31.30 2.98 15.68
CA THR A 40 29.87 2.73 15.90
C THR A 40 29.52 1.33 15.38
N LYS A 41 28.90 0.52 16.24
CA LYS A 41 28.43 -0.83 15.86
C LYS A 41 27.05 -0.72 15.23
N LEU A 42 26.94 -1.20 14.02
CA LEU A 42 25.73 -1.11 13.21
C LEU A 42 25.23 -2.48 12.80
N MET A 43 23.94 -2.59 12.65
CA MET A 43 23.25 -3.74 12.07
C MET A 43 22.46 -3.28 10.84
N ILE A 44 22.73 -3.89 9.69
CA ILE A 44 22.00 -3.66 8.45
C ILE A 44 20.82 -4.62 8.39
N LEU A 45 19.62 -4.08 8.23
CA LEU A 45 18.37 -4.81 8.30
C LEU A 45 17.57 -4.61 7.02
N ALA A 46 16.91 -5.69 6.57
CA ALA A 46 15.92 -5.64 5.50
C ALA A 46 14.51 -5.82 6.09
N PRO A 47 13.64 -4.78 6.10
CA PRO A 47 12.28 -4.86 6.64
C PRO A 47 11.34 -5.60 5.68
N VAL A 48 11.21 -6.93 5.84
CA VAL A 48 10.43 -7.80 4.95
C VAL A 48 8.96 -7.89 5.32
N VAL A 49 8.60 -7.68 6.59
CA VAL A 49 7.22 -7.60 7.06
C VAL A 49 7.03 -6.35 7.91
N ALA A 50 6.07 -5.51 7.54
CA ALA A 50 5.73 -4.30 8.30
C ALA A 50 4.29 -4.41 8.83
N ASN A 51 4.16 -4.58 10.16
CA ASN A 51 2.90 -4.54 10.90
C ASN A 51 1.77 -5.41 10.31
N ARG A 52 2.09 -6.65 9.88
CA ARG A 52 1.15 -7.60 9.27
C ARG A 52 0.85 -8.77 10.20
N LYS A 53 -0.41 -9.25 10.15
CA LYS A 53 -0.84 -10.46 10.85
C LYS A 53 -0.36 -11.71 10.09
N GLY A 54 0.00 -12.76 10.82
CA GLY A 54 0.38 -14.04 10.23
C GLY A 54 1.46 -14.76 11.04
N GLU A 55 1.66 -16.05 10.77
CA GLU A 55 2.74 -16.86 11.35
C GLU A 55 4.06 -16.71 10.59
N HIS A 56 3.99 -16.28 9.32
CA HIS A 56 5.12 -16.02 8.42
C HIS A 56 6.11 -17.19 8.23
N SER A 57 5.66 -18.45 8.41
CA SER A 57 6.51 -19.65 8.30
C SER A 57 7.19 -19.75 6.94
N ASP A 58 6.43 -19.58 5.84
CA ASP A 58 6.94 -19.65 4.46
C ASP A 58 8.04 -18.60 4.21
N LEU A 59 7.91 -17.42 4.85
CA LEU A 59 8.92 -16.38 4.76
C LEU A 59 10.24 -16.84 5.40
N PHE A 60 10.17 -17.38 6.61
CA PHE A 60 11.37 -17.86 7.31
C PHE A 60 12.06 -19.00 6.54
N GLU A 61 11.29 -19.96 6.01
CA GLU A 61 11.81 -21.04 5.17
C GLU A 61 12.50 -20.49 3.91
N SER A 62 11.85 -19.53 3.23
CA SER A 62 12.42 -18.88 2.06
C SER A 62 13.71 -18.10 2.37
N MET A 63 13.77 -17.41 3.51
CA MET A 63 14.95 -16.66 3.93
C MET A 63 16.08 -17.59 4.34
N GLN A 64 15.76 -18.70 5.03
CA GLN A 64 16.72 -19.74 5.40
C GLN A 64 17.37 -20.39 4.17
N ALA A 65 16.54 -20.69 3.15
CA ALA A 65 17.03 -21.23 1.88
C ALA A 65 17.99 -20.29 1.13
N GLN A 66 17.89 -18.97 1.39
CA GLN A 66 18.79 -17.95 0.87
C GLN A 66 20.01 -17.70 1.77
N GLY A 67 20.14 -18.43 2.90
CA GLY A 67 21.27 -18.34 3.82
C GLY A 67 21.14 -17.32 4.94
N PHE A 68 19.96 -16.70 5.12
CA PHE A 68 19.73 -15.77 6.23
C PHE A 68 19.34 -16.53 7.50
N VAL A 69 20.07 -16.29 8.59
CA VAL A 69 19.94 -17.04 9.83
C VAL A 69 19.51 -16.21 11.03
N ARG A 70 19.36 -14.87 10.87
CA ARG A 70 19.00 -13.97 11.98
C ARG A 70 17.89 -13.02 11.58
N PHE A 71 16.95 -12.83 12.50
CA PHE A 71 15.77 -12.01 12.30
C PHE A 71 15.56 -11.11 13.51
N ARG A 72 15.22 -9.84 13.27
CA ARG A 72 14.68 -8.96 14.30
C ARG A 72 13.15 -9.01 14.20
N ILE A 73 12.49 -9.41 15.28
CA ILE A 73 11.04 -9.59 15.31
C ILE A 73 10.44 -8.73 16.40
N GLN A 74 9.42 -7.98 16.04
CA GLN A 74 8.54 -7.25 16.93
C GLN A 74 7.12 -7.80 16.81
N SER A 75 6.50 -8.17 17.93
CA SER A 75 5.12 -8.68 17.99
C SER A 75 4.25 -7.76 18.83
N GLY A 76 3.18 -7.24 18.26
CA GLY A 76 2.27 -6.31 18.92
C GLY A 76 3.01 -5.08 19.47
N THR A 77 2.87 -4.82 20.77
CA THR A 77 3.51 -3.69 21.49
C THR A 77 4.83 -4.04 22.15
N HIS A 78 5.30 -5.28 22.00
CA HIS A 78 6.55 -5.72 22.62
C HIS A 78 7.76 -5.11 21.90
N ALA A 79 8.85 -4.91 22.65
CA ALA A 79 10.10 -4.45 22.06
C ALA A 79 10.64 -5.48 21.05
N ALA A 80 11.25 -4.99 19.98
CA ALA A 80 11.88 -5.83 18.97
C ALA A 80 13.05 -6.62 19.58
N LYS A 81 13.13 -7.90 19.24
CA LYS A 81 14.20 -8.81 19.67
C LYS A 81 14.81 -9.51 18.48
N ILE A 82 16.10 -9.89 18.62
CA ILE A 82 16.83 -10.64 17.61
C ILE A 82 16.77 -12.11 17.97
N TYR A 83 16.45 -12.94 16.98
CA TYR A 83 16.36 -14.39 17.10
C TYR A 83 17.23 -15.04 16.01
N GLU A 84 17.77 -16.19 16.31
CA GLU A 84 18.36 -17.07 15.30
C GLU A 84 17.26 -17.97 14.71
N ILE A 85 17.47 -18.47 13.50
CA ILE A 85 16.46 -19.25 12.76
C ILE A 85 16.00 -20.49 13.54
N ASP A 86 16.91 -21.11 14.32
CA ASP A 86 16.62 -22.30 15.10
C ASP A 86 15.85 -21.99 16.40
N ASP A 87 15.85 -20.72 16.84
CA ASP A 87 15.22 -20.25 18.08
C ASP A 87 14.05 -19.29 17.82
N LEU A 88 13.42 -19.35 16.65
CA LEU A 88 12.32 -18.47 16.29
C LEU A 88 11.11 -18.69 17.21
N PRO A 89 10.49 -17.61 17.72
CA PRO A 89 9.27 -17.70 18.49
C PRO A 89 8.09 -18.13 17.59
N LYS A 90 7.16 -18.90 18.12
CA LYS A 90 5.89 -19.17 17.43
C LYS A 90 5.07 -17.89 17.34
N LEU A 91 4.93 -17.35 16.15
CA LEU A 91 4.15 -16.15 15.90
C LEU A 91 2.65 -16.48 15.85
N LYS A 92 1.81 -15.62 16.42
CA LYS A 92 0.36 -15.80 16.45
C LYS A 92 -0.27 -15.20 15.19
N LYS A 93 -1.16 -15.95 14.54
CA LYS A 93 -1.91 -15.50 13.36
C LYS A 93 -2.71 -14.21 13.54
N THR A 94 -3.15 -13.95 14.78
CA THR A 94 -4.01 -12.82 15.13
C THR A 94 -3.25 -11.55 15.49
N GLU A 95 -1.98 -11.67 15.86
CA GLU A 95 -1.11 -10.54 16.20
C GLU A 95 -0.43 -9.96 14.96
N LYS A 96 -0.13 -8.67 15.03
CA LYS A 96 0.66 -7.98 14.01
C LYS A 96 2.15 -8.10 14.33
N HIS A 97 2.93 -8.42 13.32
CA HIS A 97 4.36 -8.60 13.44
C HIS A 97 5.10 -7.67 12.48
N THR A 98 6.23 -7.17 12.92
CA THR A 98 7.24 -6.54 12.07
C THR A 98 8.47 -7.44 12.12
N ILE A 99 8.97 -7.82 10.93
CA ILE A 99 10.08 -8.76 10.79
C ILE A 99 11.11 -8.15 9.86
N ASP A 100 12.32 -8.04 10.35
CA ASP A 100 13.49 -7.61 9.58
C ASP A 100 14.50 -8.75 9.52
N VAL A 101 15.05 -8.96 8.34
CA VAL A 101 16.18 -9.87 8.13
C VAL A 101 17.46 -9.14 8.47
N VAL A 102 18.29 -9.72 9.31
CA VAL A 102 19.62 -9.18 9.60
C VAL A 102 20.56 -9.56 8.45
N ILE A 103 20.97 -8.56 7.68
CA ILE A 103 21.85 -8.75 6.52
C ILE A 103 23.30 -8.81 6.96
N ASP A 104 23.73 -7.83 7.76
CA ASP A 104 25.10 -7.73 8.20
C ASP A 104 25.23 -7.00 9.54
N ARG A 105 26.38 -7.21 10.21
CA ARG A 105 26.82 -6.47 11.39
C ARG A 105 28.19 -5.90 11.11
N VAL A 106 28.29 -4.60 11.14
CA VAL A 106 29.52 -3.88 10.80
C VAL A 106 29.89 -2.88 11.90
N LYS A 107 31.14 -2.48 11.89
CA LYS A 107 31.68 -1.40 12.73
C LYS A 107 32.17 -0.31 11.79
N VAL A 108 31.77 0.92 12.01
CA VAL A 108 32.10 2.05 11.12
C VAL A 108 33.62 2.26 11.07
N ASN A 109 34.19 2.07 9.90
CA ASN A 109 35.57 2.39 9.53
C ASN A 109 35.66 2.58 8.01
N ASP A 110 36.77 3.11 7.52
CA ASP A 110 36.95 3.42 6.10
C ASP A 110 37.05 2.18 5.18
N GLU A 111 37.39 1.02 5.74
CA GLU A 111 37.62 -0.22 4.98
C GLU A 111 36.32 -0.96 4.62
N ILE A 112 35.21 -0.64 5.28
CA ILE A 112 33.93 -1.36 5.08
C ILE A 112 33.11 -0.89 3.88
N LYS A 113 33.57 0.12 3.13
CA LYS A 113 32.77 0.76 2.06
C LYS A 113 32.17 -0.22 1.07
N GLN A 114 32.97 -1.15 0.55
CA GLN A 114 32.49 -2.17 -0.40
C GLN A 114 31.50 -3.12 0.26
N ARG A 115 31.82 -3.67 1.43
CA ARG A 115 30.97 -4.59 2.18
C ARG A 115 29.63 -3.94 2.53
N LEU A 116 29.66 -2.67 2.90
CA LEU A 116 28.45 -1.91 3.22
C LEU A 116 27.56 -1.72 1.98
N ALA A 117 28.14 -1.46 0.80
CA ALA A 117 27.41 -1.36 -0.45
C ALA A 117 26.71 -2.71 -0.80
N GLU A 118 27.42 -3.83 -0.71
CA GLU A 118 26.88 -5.17 -0.94
C GLU A 118 25.72 -5.49 0.05
N SER A 119 25.88 -5.09 1.32
CA SER A 119 24.85 -5.26 2.34
C SER A 119 23.60 -4.42 2.04
N PHE A 120 23.76 -3.16 1.61
CA PHE A 120 22.63 -2.31 1.18
C PHE A 120 21.94 -2.88 -0.05
N GLU A 121 22.68 -3.30 -1.09
CA GLU A 121 22.08 -3.91 -2.28
C GLU A 121 21.24 -5.14 -1.92
N THR A 122 21.75 -5.98 -1.02
CA THR A 122 21.03 -7.16 -0.54
C THR A 122 19.78 -6.77 0.25
N ALA A 123 19.87 -5.81 1.18
CA ALA A 123 18.73 -5.32 1.95
C ALA A 123 17.64 -4.72 1.06
N LEU A 124 18.02 -3.84 0.13
CA LEU A 124 17.10 -3.19 -0.81
C LEU A 124 16.39 -4.20 -1.71
N ARG A 125 17.10 -5.24 -2.17
CA ARG A 125 16.50 -6.31 -2.98
C ARG A 125 15.48 -7.12 -2.21
N LEU A 126 15.73 -7.46 -0.94
CA LEU A 126 14.84 -8.27 -0.10
C LEU A 126 13.62 -7.49 0.38
N ALA A 127 13.79 -6.22 0.71
CA ALA A 127 12.76 -5.40 1.33
C ALA A 127 12.16 -4.36 0.38
N ASP A 128 12.07 -4.70 -0.91
CA ASP A 128 11.41 -3.87 -1.94
C ASP A 128 11.88 -2.42 -1.94
N GLY A 129 13.21 -2.23 -1.89
CA GLY A 129 13.85 -0.92 -1.99
C GLY A 129 14.01 -0.18 -0.66
N ARG A 130 13.89 -0.86 0.49
CA ARG A 130 14.11 -0.30 1.82
C ARG A 130 15.22 -1.02 2.56
N ALA A 131 15.97 -0.27 3.37
CA ALA A 131 16.95 -0.79 4.31
C ALA A 131 16.89 0.00 5.61
N VAL A 132 17.21 -0.63 6.73
CA VAL A 132 17.29 0.01 8.03
C VAL A 132 18.69 -0.23 8.61
N VAL A 133 19.31 0.80 9.11
CA VAL A 133 20.57 0.71 9.85
C VAL A 133 20.26 0.98 11.31
N LEU A 134 20.50 -0.01 12.15
CA LEU A 134 20.28 0.06 13.59
C LEU A 134 21.62 0.27 14.30
N GLU A 135 21.71 1.32 15.10
CA GLU A 135 22.83 1.50 16.05
C GLU A 135 22.68 0.55 17.23
N MET A 136 23.63 -0.38 17.39
CA MET A 136 23.51 -1.45 18.39
C MET A 136 23.62 -0.95 19.84
N ASP A 137 24.40 0.09 20.07
CA ASP A 137 24.67 0.61 21.41
C ASP A 137 23.69 1.73 21.82
N GLY A 138 23.07 2.45 20.85
CA GLY A 138 22.12 3.55 21.10
C GLY A 138 20.68 3.25 20.73
N GLY A 139 20.42 2.20 19.94
CA GLY A 139 19.08 1.84 19.48
C GLY A 139 18.47 2.79 18.44
N ALA A 140 19.24 3.77 17.93
CA ALA A 140 18.77 4.66 16.88
C ALA A 140 18.62 3.92 15.55
N GLU A 141 17.54 4.18 14.85
CA GLU A 141 17.24 3.58 13.55
C GLU A 141 17.33 4.64 12.45
N HIS A 142 18.08 4.34 11.40
CA HIS A 142 18.19 5.16 10.20
C HIS A 142 17.57 4.41 9.03
N VAL A 143 16.50 4.96 8.47
CA VAL A 143 15.77 4.35 7.34
C VAL A 143 16.31 4.89 6.03
N TYR A 144 16.65 3.99 5.12
CA TYR A 144 17.13 4.31 3.78
C TYR A 144 16.20 3.68 2.74
N SER A 145 16.03 4.36 1.61
CA SER A 145 15.22 3.84 0.51
C SER A 145 15.79 4.25 -0.84
N ASN A 146 15.83 3.32 -1.79
CA ASN A 146 16.09 3.64 -3.19
C ASN A 146 14.82 4.01 -3.97
N LYS A 147 13.66 4.05 -3.30
CA LYS A 147 12.39 4.55 -3.81
C LYS A 147 12.04 5.86 -3.09
N PHE A 148 11.17 6.66 -3.71
CA PHE A 148 10.59 7.81 -3.04
C PHE A 148 9.67 7.36 -1.90
N ALA A 149 10.19 7.30 -0.68
CA ALA A 149 9.47 6.78 0.48
C ALA A 149 9.43 7.77 1.64
N CYS A 150 8.33 7.75 2.39
CA CYS A 150 8.19 8.47 3.64
C CYS A 150 8.76 7.66 4.80
N ASN A 151 9.63 8.24 5.58
CA ASN A 151 10.27 7.59 6.73
C ASN A 151 9.31 7.33 7.90
N GLU A 152 8.19 8.06 7.99
CA GLU A 152 7.24 7.95 9.10
C GLU A 152 6.15 6.90 8.83
N CYS A 153 5.49 6.94 7.66
CA CYS A 153 4.37 6.04 7.38
C CYS A 153 4.65 4.94 6.37
N GLY A 154 5.84 4.93 5.76
CA GLY A 154 6.21 3.95 4.74
C GLY A 154 5.49 4.12 3.39
N TYR A 155 4.69 5.20 3.20
CA TYR A 155 4.15 5.54 1.90
C TYR A 155 5.29 5.72 0.89
N SER A 156 5.20 5.04 -0.24
CA SER A 156 6.25 5.09 -1.27
C SER A 156 5.68 5.23 -2.68
N LEU A 157 6.39 5.99 -3.51
CA LEU A 157 6.21 6.02 -4.94
C LEU A 157 7.29 5.15 -5.60
N GLN A 158 6.92 4.32 -6.56
CA GLN A 158 7.89 3.46 -7.25
C GLN A 158 8.86 4.29 -8.08
N GLU A 159 8.32 5.15 -8.93
CA GLU A 159 9.09 6.03 -9.81
C GLU A 159 8.25 7.24 -10.20
N LEU A 160 8.88 8.42 -10.36
CA LEU A 160 8.23 9.61 -10.89
C LEU A 160 8.22 9.57 -12.40
N GLU A 161 7.18 9.01 -12.98
CA GLU A 161 7.00 8.94 -14.41
C GLU A 161 6.00 9.97 -14.93
N PRO A 162 6.13 10.46 -16.18
CA PRO A 162 5.17 11.39 -16.77
C PRO A 162 3.72 10.89 -16.79
N ARG A 163 3.51 9.58 -16.81
CA ARG A 163 2.18 8.94 -16.79
C ARG A 163 1.43 9.12 -15.48
N LEU A 164 2.13 9.30 -14.35
CA LEU A 164 1.53 9.63 -13.05
C LEU A 164 0.82 11.00 -13.06
N PHE A 165 1.24 11.90 -13.94
CA PHE A 165 0.67 13.24 -14.09
C PHE A 165 -0.32 13.32 -15.26
N SER A 166 -0.84 12.19 -15.73
CA SER A 166 -1.75 12.12 -16.86
C SER A 166 -3.11 11.63 -16.42
N PHE A 167 -4.13 12.50 -16.49
CA PHE A 167 -5.51 12.11 -16.24
C PHE A 167 -6.06 11.07 -17.25
N ASN A 168 -5.39 10.90 -18.38
CA ASN A 168 -5.70 9.91 -19.42
C ASN A 168 -4.84 8.63 -19.31
N ASN A 169 -4.40 8.29 -18.12
CA ASN A 169 -3.67 7.06 -17.84
C ASN A 169 -4.11 6.53 -16.48
N PRO A 170 -4.40 5.22 -16.33
CA PRO A 170 -4.87 4.65 -15.05
C PRO A 170 -3.99 4.97 -13.84
N MET A 171 -2.68 5.18 -14.05
CA MET A 171 -1.75 5.52 -12.95
C MET A 171 -1.92 6.95 -12.43
N GLY A 172 -2.42 7.87 -13.23
CA GLY A 172 -2.58 9.28 -12.88
C GLY A 172 -4.03 9.77 -12.94
N ALA A 173 -4.95 8.93 -13.37
CA ALA A 173 -6.37 9.24 -13.41
C ALA A 173 -6.96 9.28 -12.00
N CYS A 174 -7.91 10.15 -11.77
CA CYS A 174 -8.70 10.15 -10.55
C CYS A 174 -9.52 8.85 -10.46
N PRO A 175 -9.44 8.07 -9.34
CA PRO A 175 -10.19 6.81 -9.22
C PRO A 175 -11.72 7.00 -9.16
N GLU A 176 -12.20 8.20 -8.84
CA GLU A 176 -13.64 8.52 -8.79
C GLU A 176 -14.25 8.75 -10.16
N CYS A 177 -13.51 9.38 -11.08
CA CYS A 177 -14.04 9.78 -12.39
C CYS A 177 -13.21 9.23 -13.56
N ASP A 178 -12.26 8.33 -13.32
CA ASP A 178 -11.35 7.77 -14.35
C ASP A 178 -10.67 8.85 -15.22
N GLY A 179 -10.44 10.03 -14.65
CA GLY A 179 -9.83 11.17 -15.33
C GLY A 179 -10.77 11.98 -16.20
N LEU A 180 -12.08 11.70 -16.20
CA LEU A 180 -13.09 12.40 -17.01
C LEU A 180 -13.46 13.78 -16.46
N GLY A 181 -13.19 14.03 -15.16
CA GLY A 181 -13.52 15.30 -14.50
C GLY A 181 -14.99 15.44 -14.12
N HIS A 182 -15.80 14.44 -14.41
CA HIS A 182 -17.21 14.33 -14.02
C HIS A 182 -17.58 12.88 -13.75
N ILE A 183 -18.61 12.69 -12.96
CA ILE A 183 -19.18 11.38 -12.65
C ILE A 183 -20.57 11.32 -13.26
N GLU A 184 -20.86 10.23 -13.95
CA GLU A 184 -22.20 9.94 -14.43
C GLU A 184 -22.94 9.13 -13.38
N PHE A 185 -24.16 9.53 -13.06
CA PHE A 185 -25.03 8.79 -12.16
C PHE A 185 -26.46 8.74 -12.72
N PHE A 186 -27.17 7.70 -12.37
CA PHE A 186 -28.58 7.58 -12.70
C PHE A 186 -29.40 8.46 -11.78
N ASP A 187 -30.02 9.53 -12.35
CA ASP A 187 -30.91 10.39 -11.59
C ASP A 187 -32.31 9.72 -11.46
N PRO A 188 -32.71 9.33 -10.25
CA PRO A 188 -33.99 8.65 -10.02
C PRO A 188 -35.18 9.45 -10.58
N LYS A 189 -35.15 10.80 -10.49
CA LYS A 189 -36.21 11.68 -11.01
C LYS A 189 -36.33 11.70 -12.53
N ARG A 190 -35.22 11.34 -13.21
CA ARG A 190 -35.20 11.22 -14.68
C ARG A 190 -35.55 9.81 -15.15
N ILE A 191 -35.24 8.81 -14.36
CA ILE A 191 -35.55 7.39 -14.66
C ILE A 191 -37.04 7.18 -14.45
N VAL A 192 -37.57 7.58 -13.30
CA VAL A 192 -39.02 7.50 -12.98
C VAL A 192 -39.72 8.71 -13.60
N ALA A 193 -40.05 8.58 -14.88
CA ALA A 193 -40.65 9.69 -15.63
C ALA A 193 -42.09 10.03 -15.15
N PHE A 194 -42.81 9.03 -14.62
CA PHE A 194 -44.21 9.14 -14.21
C PHE A 194 -44.41 8.52 -12.82
N PRO A 195 -44.05 9.22 -11.72
CA PRO A 195 -44.11 8.67 -10.38
C PRO A 195 -45.53 8.32 -9.88
N ASN A 196 -46.54 8.93 -10.48
CA ASN A 196 -47.94 8.64 -10.23
C ASN A 196 -48.45 7.34 -10.86
N LEU A 197 -47.64 6.72 -11.74
CA LEU A 197 -47.92 5.41 -12.31
C LEU A 197 -47.21 4.31 -11.53
N SER A 198 -47.70 3.09 -11.64
CA SER A 198 -47.01 1.91 -11.13
C SER A 198 -45.84 1.49 -12.05
N LEU A 199 -44.91 0.72 -11.54
CA LEU A 199 -43.83 0.11 -12.35
C LEU A 199 -44.44 -0.75 -13.47
N ALA A 200 -45.52 -1.49 -13.19
CA ALA A 200 -46.21 -2.31 -14.17
C ALA A 200 -46.88 -1.47 -15.26
N SER A 201 -47.27 -0.23 -14.97
CA SER A 201 -47.97 0.68 -15.89
C SER A 201 -47.03 1.66 -16.60
N GLY A 202 -45.73 1.65 -16.29
CA GLY A 202 -44.74 2.45 -17.00
C GLY A 202 -44.25 3.70 -16.26
N ALA A 203 -44.17 3.65 -14.93
CA ALA A 203 -43.48 4.69 -14.14
C ALA A 203 -42.06 4.92 -14.66
N VAL A 204 -41.38 3.85 -15.06
CA VAL A 204 -40.12 3.85 -15.82
C VAL A 204 -40.46 3.61 -17.30
N LYS A 205 -40.12 4.57 -18.14
CA LYS A 205 -40.46 4.53 -19.57
C LYS A 205 -39.83 3.33 -20.28
N GLY A 206 -40.68 2.48 -20.91
CA GLY A 206 -40.23 1.31 -21.66
C GLY A 206 -39.97 0.05 -20.81
N TRP A 207 -40.23 0.12 -19.49
CA TRP A 207 -40.06 -0.99 -18.56
C TRP A 207 -41.41 -1.50 -18.00
N ASP A 208 -42.44 -1.36 -18.81
CA ASP A 208 -43.80 -1.81 -18.47
C ASP A 208 -44.10 -3.21 -19.01
N ARG A 209 -45.33 -3.67 -18.81
CA ARG A 209 -45.82 -5.00 -19.22
C ARG A 209 -45.68 -5.30 -20.72
N ARG A 210 -45.54 -4.30 -21.58
CA ARG A 210 -45.32 -4.46 -23.01
C ARG A 210 -43.93 -4.92 -23.35
N ASN A 211 -42.94 -4.66 -22.47
CA ASN A 211 -41.59 -5.13 -22.61
C ASN A 211 -41.36 -6.31 -21.63
N GLN A 212 -41.59 -7.51 -22.09
CA GLN A 212 -41.56 -8.73 -21.24
C GLN A 212 -40.24 -8.89 -20.50
N PHE A 213 -39.11 -8.57 -21.13
CA PHE A 213 -37.79 -8.74 -20.52
C PHE A 213 -37.62 -7.87 -19.29
N TYR A 214 -37.78 -6.57 -19.42
CA TYR A 214 -37.64 -5.63 -18.31
C TYR A 214 -38.74 -5.78 -17.27
N PHE A 215 -39.98 -6.06 -17.72
CA PHE A 215 -41.08 -6.30 -16.81
C PHE A 215 -40.81 -7.55 -15.90
N GLN A 216 -40.25 -8.61 -16.46
CA GLN A 216 -39.88 -9.78 -15.67
C GLN A 216 -38.80 -9.45 -14.63
N MET A 217 -37.82 -8.60 -14.98
CA MET A 217 -36.81 -8.13 -14.03
C MET A 217 -37.44 -7.35 -12.88
N LEU A 218 -38.35 -6.43 -13.19
CA LEU A 218 -39.08 -5.66 -12.17
C LEU A 218 -39.97 -6.54 -11.31
N SER A 219 -40.64 -7.54 -11.89
CA SER A 219 -41.45 -8.50 -11.14
C SER A 219 -40.63 -9.33 -10.18
N ASN A 220 -39.45 -9.79 -10.59
CA ASN A 220 -38.52 -10.52 -9.73
C ASN A 220 -38.00 -9.62 -8.58
N LEU A 221 -37.72 -8.35 -8.88
CA LEU A 221 -37.31 -7.37 -7.89
C LEU A 221 -38.43 -7.10 -6.87
N ALA A 222 -39.68 -6.91 -7.35
CA ALA A 222 -40.84 -6.72 -6.50
C ALA A 222 -41.07 -7.92 -5.57
N ALA A 223 -40.93 -9.14 -6.09
CA ALA A 223 -41.03 -10.35 -5.28
C ALA A 223 -39.90 -10.49 -4.24
N TYR A 224 -38.69 -10.08 -4.60
CA TYR A 224 -37.55 -10.17 -3.69
C TYR A 224 -37.63 -9.15 -2.55
N TYR A 225 -38.05 -7.90 -2.83
CA TYR A 225 -38.15 -6.82 -1.86
C TYR A 225 -39.58 -6.69 -1.27
N GLU A 226 -40.49 -7.61 -1.61
CA GLU A 226 -41.85 -7.71 -1.08
C GLU A 226 -42.69 -6.42 -1.23
N PHE A 227 -42.57 -5.73 -2.39
CA PHE A 227 -43.39 -4.56 -2.69
C PHE A 227 -44.41 -4.84 -3.81
N ASP A 228 -45.51 -4.11 -3.80
CA ASP A 228 -46.56 -4.22 -4.84
C ASP A 228 -46.12 -3.49 -6.13
N ILE A 229 -45.89 -4.22 -7.22
CA ILE A 229 -45.49 -3.71 -8.53
C ILE A 229 -46.63 -2.88 -9.20
N ASP A 230 -47.86 -3.06 -8.79
CA ASP A 230 -49.01 -2.34 -9.30
C ASP A 230 -49.35 -1.07 -8.47
N ALA A 231 -48.72 -0.85 -7.34
CA ALA A 231 -48.82 0.39 -6.59
C ALA A 231 -48.15 1.59 -7.30
N PRO A 232 -48.66 2.82 -7.20
CA PRO A 232 -47.97 4.02 -7.69
C PRO A 232 -46.53 4.10 -7.14
N PHE A 233 -45.58 4.48 -7.98
CA PHE A 233 -44.17 4.51 -7.57
C PHE A 233 -43.93 5.42 -6.35
N GLU A 234 -44.60 6.57 -6.30
CA GLU A 234 -44.51 7.51 -5.16
C GLU A 234 -45.05 6.99 -3.81
N GLN A 235 -45.76 5.85 -3.83
CA GLN A 235 -46.30 5.19 -2.65
C GLN A 235 -45.49 3.96 -2.23
N LEU A 236 -44.45 3.62 -2.99
CA LEU A 236 -43.57 2.52 -2.61
C LEU A 236 -42.75 2.90 -1.36
N PRO A 237 -42.46 1.95 -0.48
CA PRO A 237 -41.65 2.20 0.70
C PRO A 237 -40.24 2.64 0.30
N GLU A 238 -39.67 3.60 1.04
CA GLU A 238 -38.25 3.93 0.97
C GLU A 238 -37.42 2.74 1.49
N ALA A 239 -36.35 2.39 0.81
CA ALA A 239 -35.50 1.24 1.10
C ALA A 239 -34.56 1.48 2.29
#